data_e57255d50f5959a8170f519a0dfca1fb
#
_entry.id   e57255d50f5959a8170f519a0dfca1fb
#
_cell.length_a   1.000
_cell.length_b   1.000
_cell.length_c   1.000
_cell.angle_alpha   90.00
_cell.angle_beta   90.00
_cell.angle_gamma   90.00
#
_symmetry.space_group_name_H-M   'P 1'
#
loop_
_entity.id
_entity.type
_entity.pdbx_description
1 polymer ?
#
loop_
_entity_poly.entity_id
_entity_poly.type
_entity_poly.pdbx_seq_one_letter_code
_entity_poly.pdbx_strand_id
1 'polypeptide(L)'
;MTSAAQTVRLDFHSTMDMLDLVQVVSDELGRFAGLDEDAVHWVGVAVRESVINAIKHGNGGDERKHVHVEFTPLVARSAGGLAIRVRDEGPGFDPATLPDPLAPENLLKASGRGIFLIRSFMDEVVLQHAPEGGMEVVMVKRVLHDSTGSPVSRNCH
;
A
#
# COMPACT_ATOMS: atom_id res chain seq x y z
N MET A 1 17.26 23.18 6.64
CA MET A 1 15.88 23.16 6.12
C MET A 1 15.42 21.72 5.98
N THR A 2 14.47 21.33 6.76
CA THR A 2 13.75 20.07 6.53
C THR A 2 12.80 20.29 5.37
N SER A 3 13.06 19.62 4.24
CA SER A 3 12.08 19.57 3.16
C SER A 3 10.83 18.88 3.69
N ALA A 4 9.69 19.56 3.62
CA ALA A 4 8.41 18.93 3.94
C ALA A 4 8.21 17.73 3.01
N ALA A 5 7.84 16.57 3.57
CA ALA A 5 7.52 15.40 2.77
C ALA A 5 6.34 15.74 1.84
N GLN A 6 6.53 15.49 0.55
CA GLN A 6 5.45 15.66 -0.42
C GLN A 6 4.55 14.45 -0.40
N THR A 7 3.26 14.67 -0.32
CA THR A 7 2.25 13.61 -0.40
C THR A 7 1.39 13.83 -1.63
N VAL A 8 1.26 12.80 -2.43
CA VAL A 8 0.33 12.75 -3.57
C VAL A 8 -0.92 12.01 -3.12
N ARG A 9 -2.08 12.64 -3.30
CA ARG A 9 -3.38 12.08 -2.89
C ARG A 9 -4.25 11.83 -4.11
N LEU A 10 -4.87 10.65 -4.13
CA LEU A 10 -5.91 10.28 -5.08
C LEU A 10 -7.19 10.01 -4.29
N ASP A 11 -8.28 10.60 -4.74
CA ASP A 11 -9.61 10.41 -4.18
C ASP A 11 -10.54 10.08 -5.34
N PHE A 12 -11.19 8.93 -5.31
CA PHE A 12 -12.02 8.49 -6.42
C PHE A 12 -13.18 7.60 -5.93
N HIS A 13 -14.22 7.54 -6.74
CA HIS A 13 -15.34 6.65 -6.49
C HIS A 13 -14.90 5.19 -6.45
N SER A 14 -15.56 4.40 -5.62
CA SER A 14 -15.25 3.00 -5.34
C SER A 14 -15.60 2.10 -6.53
N THR A 15 -14.86 2.28 -7.63
CA THR A 15 -14.96 1.50 -8.86
C THR A 15 -13.59 0.97 -9.28
N MET A 16 -13.57 -0.10 -10.05
CA MET A 16 -12.33 -0.69 -10.56
C MET A 16 -11.68 0.12 -11.68
N ASP A 17 -12.37 1.11 -12.22
CA ASP A 17 -11.92 1.89 -13.38
C ASP A 17 -10.61 2.66 -13.13
N MET A 18 -10.34 2.98 -11.86
CA MET A 18 -9.17 3.78 -11.48
C MET A 18 -7.94 2.95 -11.14
N LEU A 19 -8.03 1.62 -11.16
CA LEU A 19 -6.91 0.75 -10.74
C LEU A 19 -5.65 0.96 -11.58
N ASP A 20 -5.80 1.10 -12.89
CA ASP A 20 -4.63 1.27 -13.77
C ASP A 20 -3.95 2.62 -13.52
N LEU A 21 -4.73 3.70 -13.31
CA LEU A 21 -4.18 5.00 -12.96
C LEU A 21 -3.44 4.96 -11.61
N VAL A 22 -4.04 4.35 -10.60
CA VAL A 22 -3.41 4.19 -9.30
C VAL A 22 -2.07 3.46 -9.42
N GLN A 23 -2.01 2.42 -10.23
CA GLN A 23 -0.79 1.66 -10.46
C GLN A 23 0.28 2.50 -11.16
N VAL A 24 -0.08 3.27 -12.17
CA VAL A 24 0.87 4.17 -12.87
C VAL A 24 1.45 5.18 -11.89
N VAL A 25 0.62 5.79 -11.05
CA VAL A 25 1.08 6.73 -10.02
C VAL A 25 2.01 6.05 -9.01
N SER A 26 1.65 4.85 -8.55
CA SER A 26 2.47 4.05 -7.65
C SER A 26 3.84 3.75 -8.25
N ASP A 27 3.89 3.31 -9.49
CA ASP A 27 5.13 2.96 -10.19
C ASP A 27 6.05 4.19 -10.32
N GLU A 28 5.51 5.32 -10.78
CA GLU A 28 6.29 6.54 -10.94
C GLU A 28 6.80 7.10 -9.61
N LEU A 29 5.98 7.08 -8.57
CA LEU A 29 6.39 7.54 -7.24
C LEU A 29 7.38 6.58 -6.59
N GLY A 30 7.27 5.28 -6.86
CA GLY A 30 8.26 4.29 -6.42
C GLY A 30 9.64 4.57 -7.03
N ARG A 31 9.70 4.85 -8.32
CA ARG A 31 10.95 5.24 -8.99
C ARG A 31 11.49 6.56 -8.46
N PHE A 32 10.62 7.53 -8.30
CA PHE A 32 10.98 8.83 -7.70
C PHE A 32 11.58 8.68 -6.30
N ALA A 33 11.05 7.75 -5.50
CA ALA A 33 11.52 7.48 -4.16
C ALA A 33 12.82 6.64 -4.11
N GLY A 34 13.32 6.19 -5.25
CA GLY A 34 14.57 5.44 -5.37
C GLY A 34 14.43 3.92 -5.24
N LEU A 35 13.22 3.38 -5.34
CA LEU A 35 13.00 1.93 -5.38
C LEU A 35 13.52 1.35 -6.69
N ASP A 36 14.10 0.14 -6.62
CA ASP A 36 14.46 -0.60 -7.82
C ASP A 36 13.21 -1.14 -8.55
N GLU A 37 13.37 -1.61 -9.79
CA GLU A 37 12.24 -2.03 -10.62
C GLU A 37 11.49 -3.24 -10.00
N ASP A 38 12.17 -4.15 -9.31
CA ASP A 38 11.51 -5.24 -8.62
C ASP A 38 10.64 -4.73 -7.46
N ALA A 39 11.16 -3.81 -6.65
CA ALA A 39 10.41 -3.18 -5.58
C ALA A 39 9.23 -2.37 -6.11
N VAL A 40 9.42 -1.61 -7.19
CA VAL A 40 8.34 -0.87 -7.87
C VAL A 40 7.21 -1.83 -8.28
N HIS A 41 7.55 -2.95 -8.91
CA HIS A 41 6.57 -3.95 -9.32
C HIS A 41 5.77 -4.50 -8.13
N TRP A 42 6.44 -4.93 -7.07
CA TRP A 42 5.76 -5.53 -5.93
C TRP A 42 4.97 -4.53 -5.09
N VAL A 43 5.44 -3.30 -4.99
CA VAL A 43 4.64 -2.21 -4.40
C VAL A 43 3.38 -1.98 -5.21
N GLY A 44 3.47 -1.97 -6.54
CA GLY A 44 2.31 -1.85 -7.41
C GLY A 44 1.28 -2.95 -7.18
N VAL A 45 1.73 -4.20 -7.02
CA VAL A 45 0.86 -5.33 -6.68
C VAL A 45 0.19 -5.12 -5.33
N ALA A 46 0.94 -4.72 -4.31
CA ALA A 46 0.39 -4.47 -2.97
C ALA A 46 -0.63 -3.33 -2.94
N VAL A 47 -0.36 -2.25 -3.64
CA VAL A 47 -1.29 -1.11 -3.75
C VAL A 47 -2.57 -1.53 -4.47
N ARG A 48 -2.44 -2.25 -5.58
CA ARG A 48 -3.60 -2.74 -6.34
C ARG A 48 -4.49 -3.64 -5.48
N GLU A 49 -3.92 -4.59 -4.76
CA GLU A 49 -4.65 -5.46 -3.83
C GLU A 49 -5.33 -4.68 -2.71
N SER A 50 -4.66 -3.68 -2.16
CA SER A 50 -5.22 -2.82 -1.11
C SER A 50 -6.42 -2.02 -1.60
N VAL A 51 -6.36 -1.49 -2.83
CA VAL A 51 -7.47 -0.75 -3.44
C VAL A 51 -8.64 -1.68 -3.75
N ILE A 52 -8.38 -2.87 -4.28
CA ILE A 52 -9.43 -3.88 -4.54
C ILE A 52 -10.14 -4.25 -3.23
N ASN A 53 -9.38 -4.49 -2.16
CA ASN A 53 -9.95 -4.78 -0.85
C ASN A 53 -10.78 -3.62 -0.29
N ALA A 54 -10.33 -2.39 -0.47
CA ALA A 54 -11.07 -1.20 -0.07
C ALA A 54 -12.42 -1.10 -0.82
N ILE A 55 -12.42 -1.36 -2.11
CA ILE A 55 -13.62 -1.33 -2.95
C ILE A 55 -14.60 -2.44 -2.56
N LYS A 56 -14.11 -3.68 -2.52
CA LYS A 56 -14.97 -4.87 -2.34
C LYS A 56 -15.37 -5.09 -0.89
N HIS A 57 -14.40 -5.05 0.03
CA HIS A 57 -14.60 -5.44 1.43
C HIS A 57 -14.84 -4.24 2.32
N GLY A 58 -14.13 -3.14 2.12
CA GLY A 58 -14.34 -1.92 2.87
C GLY A 58 -15.63 -1.23 2.52
N ASN A 59 -15.78 -0.83 1.27
CA ASN A 59 -16.93 -0.10 0.77
C ASN A 59 -18.09 -1.01 0.32
N GLY A 60 -17.88 -2.31 0.32
CA GLY A 60 -18.92 -3.27 -0.08
C GLY A 60 -19.42 -3.12 -1.51
N GLY A 61 -18.58 -2.59 -2.41
CA GLY A 61 -18.97 -2.32 -3.80
C GLY A 61 -19.88 -1.11 -3.98
N ASP A 62 -20.07 -0.28 -2.95
CA ASP A 62 -20.90 0.92 -3.02
C ASP A 62 -20.13 2.05 -3.74
N GLU A 63 -20.51 2.31 -5.00
CA GLU A 63 -19.85 3.31 -5.84
C GLU A 63 -20.04 4.75 -5.35
N ARG A 64 -20.97 5.01 -4.44
CA ARG A 64 -21.16 6.34 -3.82
C ARG A 64 -20.07 6.64 -2.78
N LYS A 65 -19.42 5.62 -2.23
CA LYS A 65 -18.30 5.76 -1.34
C LYS A 65 -17.02 5.96 -2.13
N HIS A 66 -16.02 6.53 -1.48
CA HIS A 66 -14.72 6.81 -2.10
C HIS A 66 -13.63 5.89 -1.55
N VAL A 67 -12.60 5.75 -2.34
CA VAL A 67 -11.30 5.21 -1.91
C VAL A 67 -10.30 6.36 -1.94
N HIS A 68 -9.53 6.49 -0.88
CA HIS A 68 -8.50 7.51 -0.71
C HIS A 68 -7.13 6.84 -0.69
N VAL A 69 -6.24 7.23 -1.57
CA VAL A 69 -4.89 6.71 -1.63
C VAL A 69 -3.90 7.86 -1.47
N GLU A 70 -2.98 7.71 -0.52
CA GLU A 70 -1.92 8.67 -0.28
C GLU A 70 -0.57 8.00 -0.49
N PHE A 71 0.30 8.67 -1.23
CA PHE A 71 1.69 8.26 -1.45
C PHE A 71 2.61 9.31 -0.88
N THR A 72 3.49 8.92 0.02
CA THR A 72 4.47 9.82 0.64
C THR A 72 5.86 9.26 0.44
N PRO A 73 6.66 9.83 -0.47
CA PRO A 73 8.08 9.46 -0.58
C PRO A 73 8.82 9.79 0.72
N LEU A 74 9.57 8.83 1.21
CA LEU A 74 10.39 8.98 2.42
C LEU A 74 11.77 9.45 2.00
N VAL A 75 12.12 10.67 2.40
CA VAL A 75 13.41 11.28 2.10
C VAL A 75 14.18 11.42 3.40
N ALA A 76 14.95 10.40 3.74
CA ALA A 76 15.87 10.45 4.87
C ALA A 76 17.26 10.03 4.40
N ARG A 77 18.29 10.57 5.05
CA ARG A 77 19.70 10.31 4.69
C ARG A 77 20.07 8.82 4.68
N SER A 78 19.35 7.98 5.40
CA SER A 78 19.66 6.55 5.57
C SER A 78 18.49 5.62 5.32
N ALA A 79 17.30 6.13 4.96
CA ALA A 79 16.09 5.29 4.89
C ALA A 79 15.07 5.87 3.90
N GLY A 80 15.46 5.99 2.63
CA GLY A 80 14.53 6.31 1.56
C GLY A 80 13.47 5.20 1.41
N GLY A 81 12.40 5.50 0.72
CA GLY A 81 11.33 4.56 0.46
C GLY A 81 10.02 5.24 0.11
N LEU A 82 8.94 4.49 0.16
CA LEU A 82 7.60 4.96 -0.14
C LEU A 82 6.63 4.46 0.93
N ALA A 83 5.89 5.39 1.53
CA ALA A 83 4.76 5.08 2.40
C ALA A 83 3.47 5.26 1.60
N ILE A 84 2.56 4.30 1.72
CA ILE A 84 1.27 4.32 1.04
C ILE A 84 0.18 4.09 2.08
N ARG A 85 -0.88 4.89 1.99
CA ARG A 85 -2.08 4.76 2.80
C ARG A 85 -3.27 4.58 1.89
N VAL A 86 -4.02 3.49 2.08
CA VAL A 86 -5.27 3.22 1.36
C VAL A 86 -6.39 3.19 2.38
N ARG A 87 -7.39 4.07 2.22
CA ARG A 87 -8.52 4.19 3.15
C ARG A 87 -9.83 4.01 2.40
N ASP A 88 -10.75 3.24 3.00
CA ASP A 88 -12.14 3.14 2.56
C ASP A 88 -13.06 4.02 3.41
N GLU A 89 -14.33 4.05 3.07
CA GLU A 89 -15.40 4.75 3.78
C GLU A 89 -16.46 3.79 4.32
N GLY A 90 -16.08 2.52 4.49
CA GLY A 90 -16.95 1.49 5.02
C GLY A 90 -17.18 1.63 6.52
N PRO A 91 -18.00 0.72 7.10
CA PRO A 91 -18.30 0.76 8.54
C PRO A 91 -17.10 0.37 9.39
N GLY A 92 -16.05 -0.17 8.79
CA GLY A 92 -14.92 -0.71 9.52
C GLY A 92 -15.22 -2.05 10.18
N PHE A 93 -14.20 -2.65 10.72
CA PHE A 93 -14.26 -3.87 11.53
C PHE A 93 -13.20 -3.76 12.62
N ASP A 94 -13.35 -4.56 13.69
CA ASP A 94 -12.34 -4.63 14.73
C ASP A 94 -11.16 -5.48 14.24
N PRO A 95 -9.94 -4.91 14.06
CA PRO A 95 -8.78 -5.67 13.64
C PRO A 95 -8.45 -6.84 14.57
N ALA A 96 -8.81 -6.75 15.87
CA ALA A 96 -8.58 -7.83 16.83
C ALA A 96 -9.47 -9.06 16.59
N THR A 97 -10.61 -8.89 15.90
CA THR A 97 -11.53 -9.98 15.56
C THR A 97 -11.27 -10.59 14.19
N LEU A 98 -10.34 -10.01 13.40
CA LEU A 98 -9.98 -10.55 12.12
C LEU A 98 -9.28 -11.90 12.27
N PRO A 99 -9.64 -12.88 11.44
CA PRO A 99 -8.84 -14.08 11.33
C PRO A 99 -7.42 -13.70 10.91
N ASP A 100 -6.42 -14.36 11.52
CA ASP A 100 -5.04 -14.19 11.09
C ASP A 100 -4.90 -14.62 9.62
N PRO A 101 -4.56 -13.71 8.69
CA PRO A 101 -4.42 -14.07 7.28
C PRO A 101 -3.25 -15.04 7.02
N LEU A 102 -2.32 -15.15 7.97
CA LEU A 102 -1.21 -16.10 7.89
C LEU A 102 -1.54 -17.46 8.50
N ALA A 103 -2.68 -17.61 9.18
CA ALA A 103 -3.11 -18.90 9.70
C ALA A 103 -3.40 -19.87 8.53
N PRO A 104 -2.99 -21.14 8.63
CA PRO A 104 -3.17 -22.11 7.52
C PRO A 104 -4.59 -22.22 6.99
N GLU A 105 -5.59 -22.13 7.87
CA GLU A 105 -7.00 -22.18 7.51
C GLU A 105 -7.46 -20.96 6.67
N ASN A 106 -6.74 -19.84 6.73
CA ASN A 106 -7.07 -18.60 6.04
C ASN A 106 -6.30 -18.40 4.74
N LEU A 107 -5.21 -19.11 4.53
CA LEU A 107 -4.37 -18.97 3.33
C LEU A 107 -5.10 -19.30 2.03
N LEU A 108 -6.12 -20.13 2.08
CA LEU A 108 -6.93 -20.54 0.92
C LEU A 108 -8.15 -19.65 0.68
N LYS A 109 -8.47 -18.74 1.58
CA LYS A 109 -9.58 -17.80 1.42
C LYS A 109 -9.16 -16.65 0.53
N ALA A 110 -9.96 -16.30 -0.47
CA ALA A 110 -9.63 -15.25 -1.44
C ALA A 110 -9.33 -13.90 -0.77
N SER A 111 -10.08 -13.53 0.28
CA SER A 111 -9.85 -12.30 1.05
C SER A 111 -8.56 -12.31 1.87
N GLY A 112 -8.09 -13.49 2.31
CA GLY A 112 -6.82 -13.63 3.03
C GLY A 112 -5.60 -13.55 2.13
N ARG A 113 -5.73 -13.91 0.86
CA ARG A 113 -4.61 -13.88 -0.10
C ARG A 113 -4.11 -12.47 -0.37
N GLY A 114 -5.01 -11.49 -0.51
CA GLY A 114 -4.63 -10.10 -0.77
C GLY A 114 -3.76 -9.55 0.35
N ILE A 115 -4.19 -9.72 1.61
CA ILE A 115 -3.42 -9.25 2.78
C ILE A 115 -2.10 -10.01 2.91
N PHE A 116 -2.10 -11.31 2.64
CA PHE A 116 -0.87 -12.13 2.62
C PHE A 116 0.14 -11.59 1.61
N LEU A 117 -0.30 -11.30 0.39
CA LEU A 117 0.55 -10.74 -0.66
C LEU A 117 1.10 -9.36 -0.25
N ILE A 118 0.27 -8.49 0.30
CA ILE A 118 0.68 -7.18 0.77
C ILE A 118 1.79 -7.32 1.82
N ARG A 119 1.60 -8.16 2.83
CA ARG A 119 2.59 -8.38 3.90
C ARG A 119 3.86 -9.04 3.39
N SER A 120 3.77 -9.88 2.35
CA SER A 120 4.93 -10.56 1.79
C SER A 120 5.89 -9.61 1.06
N PHE A 121 5.38 -8.53 0.47
CA PHE A 121 6.18 -7.64 -0.38
C PHE A 121 6.52 -6.30 0.28
N MET A 122 5.81 -5.92 1.32
CA MET A 122 6.06 -4.66 2.02
C MET A 122 6.89 -4.88 3.28
N ASP A 123 7.65 -3.88 3.67
CA ASP A 123 8.48 -3.95 4.88
C ASP A 123 7.66 -3.72 6.15
N GLU A 124 6.63 -2.87 6.07
CA GLU A 124 5.70 -2.61 7.16
C GLU A 124 4.29 -2.59 6.62
N VAL A 125 3.36 -3.20 7.32
CA VAL A 125 1.91 -3.15 7.02
C VAL A 125 1.14 -3.01 8.31
N VAL A 126 0.31 -1.98 8.39
CA VAL A 126 -0.61 -1.76 9.51
C VAL A 126 -2.02 -1.64 8.97
N LEU A 127 -2.94 -2.43 9.51
CA LEU A 127 -4.37 -2.36 9.24
C LEU A 127 -5.06 -1.83 10.49
N GLN A 128 -5.78 -0.72 10.36
CA GLN A 128 -6.39 -0.03 11.51
C GLN A 128 -7.60 0.79 11.09
N HIS A 129 -8.39 1.21 12.07
CA HIS A 129 -9.43 2.21 11.82
C HIS A 129 -8.80 3.55 11.49
N ALA A 130 -9.34 4.21 10.45
CA ALA A 130 -8.90 5.55 10.09
C ALA A 130 -9.53 6.59 11.04
N PRO A 131 -8.80 7.64 11.44
CA PRO A 131 -9.38 8.73 12.23
C PRO A 131 -10.59 9.39 11.59
N GLU A 132 -10.61 9.46 10.25
CA GLU A 132 -11.69 10.03 9.46
C GLU A 132 -12.90 9.10 9.29
N GLY A 133 -12.78 7.85 9.73
CA GLY A 133 -13.77 6.78 9.52
C GLY A 133 -13.35 5.80 8.43
N GLY A 134 -13.89 4.58 8.48
CA GLY A 134 -13.48 3.49 7.63
C GLY A 134 -12.22 2.79 8.12
N MET A 135 -11.71 1.88 7.30
CA MET A 135 -10.45 1.19 7.54
C MET A 135 -9.35 1.75 6.67
N GLU A 136 -8.14 1.71 7.17
CA GLU A 136 -6.95 2.05 6.40
C GLU A 136 -5.90 0.97 6.48
N VAL A 137 -5.18 0.80 5.39
CA VAL A 137 -3.94 0.04 5.32
C VAL A 137 -2.81 1.03 5.11
N VAL A 138 -1.83 1.00 6.00
CA VAL A 138 -0.60 1.78 5.85
C VAL A 138 0.53 0.81 5.54
N MET A 139 1.22 1.06 4.45
CA MET A 139 2.30 0.20 3.94
C MET A 139 3.55 1.02 3.74
N VAL A 140 4.69 0.43 4.06
CA VAL A 140 5.99 1.06 3.83
C VAL A 140 6.89 0.11 3.09
N LYS A 141 7.51 0.59 2.01
CA LYS A 141 8.61 -0.09 1.33
C LYS A 141 9.86 0.79 1.42
N ARG A 142 10.94 0.20 1.93
CA ARG A 142 12.20 0.93 2.11
C ARG A 142 13.16 0.65 0.97
N VAL A 143 13.95 1.67 0.63
CA VAL A 143 15.08 1.50 -0.28
C VAL A 143 16.18 0.74 0.48
N LEU A 144 16.70 -0.32 -0.13
CA LEU A 144 17.83 -1.07 0.42
C LEU A 144 19.11 -0.30 0.10
N HIS A 145 19.91 -0.03 1.14
CA HIS A 145 21.25 0.56 1.02
C HIS A 145 22.30 -0.49 1.40
N ASP A 146 23.43 -0.45 0.73
CA ASP A 146 24.60 -1.21 1.17
C ASP A 146 25.26 -0.54 2.39
N SER A 147 26.27 -1.17 2.95
CA SER A 147 27.01 -0.66 4.11
C SER A 147 27.72 0.69 3.85
N THR A 148 27.78 1.14 2.59
CA THR A 148 28.34 2.43 2.21
C THR A 148 27.29 3.52 2.00
N GLY A 149 26.01 3.18 2.21
CA GLY A 149 24.88 4.10 2.01
C GLY A 149 24.44 4.27 0.57
N SER A 150 24.96 3.45 -0.34
CA SER A 150 24.52 3.45 -1.75
C SER A 150 23.35 2.48 -1.98
N PRO A 151 22.42 2.81 -2.87
CA PRO A 151 21.34 1.91 -3.21
C PRO A 151 21.87 0.58 -3.76
N VAL A 152 21.38 -0.53 -3.22
CA VAL A 152 21.73 -1.85 -3.75
C VAL A 152 20.93 -2.12 -4.99
N SER A 153 21.61 -2.17 -6.14
CA SER A 153 21.00 -2.68 -7.36
C SER A 153 20.94 -4.21 -7.27
N ARG A 154 19.76 -4.75 -7.16
CA ARG A 154 19.55 -6.19 -7.34
C ARG A 154 19.53 -6.48 -8.83
N ASN A 155 20.69 -6.78 -9.38
CA ASN A 155 20.73 -7.43 -10.69
C ASN A 155 20.17 -8.84 -10.52
N CYS A 156 18.90 -9.01 -10.84
CA CYS A 156 18.36 -10.34 -11.08
C CYS A 156 18.87 -10.82 -12.43
N HIS A 157 19.71 -11.81 -12.40
CA HIS A 157 20.00 -12.64 -13.57
C HIS A 157 18.92 -13.71 -13.70
#